data_ba3a48ad19cfa14f3e2ab955fd9cda8f
#
_entry.id   ba3a48ad19cfa14f3e2ab955fd9cda8f
#
_cell.length_a   1.000
_cell.length_b   1.000
_cell.length_c   1.000
_cell.angle_alpha   90.00
_cell.angle_beta   90.00
_cell.angle_gamma   90.00
#
_symmetry.space_group_name_H-M   'P 1'
#
loop_
_entity.id
_entity.type
_entity.pdbx_description
1 polymer ?
#
loop_
_entity_poly.entity_id
_entity_poly.type
_entity_poly.pdbx_seq_one_letter_code
_entity_poly.pdbx_strand_id
1 'polypeptide(L)'
;QRCSALRCLYVQDDIAESLTHMLKGAMDELSIGAPWLLSTDVGPVIDEEARAGIAAHIETARAEGRLLHELRTPNSGTFIAPTLIKVGSIADMGREIFGPVLHLATFKSSKIDTVVNTINATGYGLTFGLQTRIDDRVQHICERIHAGNIYVNRNQIGAIVGSQPFG
;
A
#
# COMPACT_ATOMS: atom_id res chain seq x y z
N GLN A 1 -8.73 4.03 1.77
CA GLN A 1 -9.54 2.84 1.51
C GLN A 1 -10.32 2.98 0.20
N ARG A 2 -9.62 2.89 -0.93
CA ARG A 2 -10.16 2.91 -2.29
C ARG A 2 -9.54 1.76 -3.08
N CYS A 3 -10.17 1.37 -4.18
CA CYS A 3 -9.65 0.35 -5.09
C CYS A 3 -8.27 0.70 -5.68
N SER A 4 -7.93 1.98 -5.77
CA SER A 4 -6.62 2.48 -6.21
C SER A 4 -5.63 2.77 -5.07
N ALA A 5 -5.98 2.44 -3.82
CA ALA A 5 -5.08 2.65 -2.69
C ALA A 5 -3.84 1.76 -2.78
N LEU A 6 -2.69 2.29 -2.36
CA LEU A 6 -1.44 1.54 -2.32
C LEU A 6 -1.54 0.40 -1.29
N ARG A 7 -1.37 -0.83 -1.74
CA ARG A 7 -1.41 -2.03 -0.90
C ARG A 7 -0.04 -2.67 -0.68
N CYS A 8 0.84 -2.56 -1.69
CA CYS A 8 2.20 -3.05 -1.60
C CYS A 8 3.18 -1.98 -2.11
N LEU A 9 4.09 -1.57 -1.26
CA LEU A 9 5.15 -0.63 -1.57
C LEU A 9 6.47 -1.39 -1.76
N TYR A 10 7.01 -1.35 -2.98
CA TYR A 10 8.36 -1.82 -3.24
C TYR A 10 9.38 -0.70 -3.08
N VAL A 11 10.41 -0.93 -2.29
CA VAL A 11 11.45 0.05 -1.99
C VAL A 11 12.82 -0.55 -2.31
N GLN A 12 13.69 0.21 -2.97
CA GLN A 12 15.07 -0.22 -3.15
C GLN A 12 15.75 -0.40 -1.79
N ASP A 13 16.54 -1.45 -1.65
CA ASP A 13 17.15 -1.86 -0.39
C ASP A 13 18.09 -0.79 0.20
N ASP A 14 18.77 -0.02 -0.64
CA ASP A 14 19.69 1.06 -0.25
C ASP A 14 19.01 2.26 0.45
N ILE A 15 17.71 2.48 0.23
CA ILE A 15 16.94 3.55 0.88
C ILE A 15 15.86 3.03 1.82
N ALA A 16 15.70 1.73 1.94
CA ALA A 16 14.54 1.11 2.61
C ALA A 16 14.47 1.46 4.10
N GLU A 17 15.60 1.50 4.80
CA GLU A 17 15.63 1.84 6.23
C GLU A 17 15.19 3.29 6.45
N SER A 18 15.79 4.24 5.73
CA SER A 18 15.47 5.66 5.83
C SER A 18 14.01 5.94 5.47
N LEU A 19 13.52 5.36 4.36
CA LEU A 19 12.13 5.53 3.95
C LEU A 19 11.15 4.92 4.97
N THR A 20 11.46 3.75 5.52
CA THR A 20 10.63 3.11 6.54
C THR A 20 10.55 3.97 7.81
N HIS A 21 11.66 4.59 8.22
CA HIS A 21 11.67 5.50 9.35
C HIS A 21 10.77 6.72 9.10
N MET A 22 10.92 7.36 7.94
CA MET A 22 10.07 8.51 7.56
C MET A 22 8.59 8.13 7.48
N LEU A 23 8.29 6.95 6.92
CA LEU A 23 6.93 6.45 6.79
C LEU A 23 6.26 6.21 8.15
N LYS A 24 6.98 5.63 9.11
CA LYS A 24 6.49 5.48 10.49
C LYS A 24 6.17 6.83 11.12
N GLY A 25 7.08 7.80 11.01
CA GLY A 25 6.83 9.16 11.52
C GLY A 25 5.61 9.83 10.86
N ALA A 26 5.45 9.67 9.55
CA ALA A 26 4.26 10.19 8.86
C ALA A 26 2.97 9.46 9.28
N MET A 27 3.04 8.16 9.58
CA MET A 27 1.90 7.42 10.13
C MET A 27 1.51 7.92 11.53
N ASP A 28 2.48 8.24 12.38
CA ASP A 28 2.24 8.71 13.74
C ASP A 28 1.48 10.04 13.80
N GLU A 29 1.52 10.83 12.73
CA GLU A 29 0.75 12.08 12.59
C GLU A 29 -0.71 11.87 12.15
N LEU A 30 -1.12 10.64 11.79
CA LEU A 30 -2.47 10.36 11.33
C LEU A 30 -3.50 10.44 12.46
N SER A 31 -4.56 11.18 12.21
CA SER A 31 -5.73 11.27 13.09
C SER A 31 -6.78 10.21 12.70
N ILE A 32 -7.09 9.32 13.64
CA ILE A 32 -8.05 8.23 13.43
C ILE A 32 -9.32 8.54 14.19
N GLY A 33 -10.46 8.56 13.50
CA GLY A 33 -11.70 8.95 14.14
C GLY A 33 -12.91 8.99 13.23
N ALA A 34 -13.90 9.78 13.65
CA ALA A 34 -15.16 9.93 12.95
C ALA A 34 -14.98 10.59 11.57
N PRO A 35 -15.46 9.97 10.47
CA PRO A 35 -15.14 10.40 9.11
C PRO A 35 -15.81 11.73 8.68
N TRP A 36 -16.76 12.22 9.44
CA TRP A 36 -17.41 13.55 9.20
C TRP A 36 -16.62 14.73 9.78
N LEU A 37 -15.57 14.46 10.57
CA LEU A 37 -14.69 15.52 11.06
C LEU A 37 -13.59 15.76 10.02
N LEU A 38 -13.40 17.02 9.63
CA LEU A 38 -12.36 17.40 8.64
C LEU A 38 -10.93 17.12 9.11
N SER A 39 -10.73 16.96 10.42
CA SER A 39 -9.44 16.61 11.02
C SER A 39 -9.16 15.11 11.02
N THR A 40 -10.06 14.26 10.55
CA THR A 40 -9.88 12.81 10.52
C THR A 40 -9.24 12.38 9.20
N ASP A 41 -8.09 11.70 9.29
CA ASP A 41 -7.40 11.14 8.13
C ASP A 41 -7.88 9.72 7.82
N VAL A 42 -8.15 8.92 8.86
CA VAL A 42 -8.55 7.52 8.72
C VAL A 42 -9.83 7.24 9.50
N GLY A 43 -10.86 6.85 8.77
CA GLY A 43 -12.14 6.41 9.32
C GLY A 43 -12.21 4.90 9.59
N PRO A 44 -13.39 4.38 10.01
CA PRO A 44 -13.62 2.96 10.22
C PRO A 44 -13.61 2.18 8.90
N VAL A 45 -13.44 0.86 8.98
CA VAL A 45 -13.70 -0.05 7.86
C VAL A 45 -15.20 -0.30 7.73
N ILE A 46 -15.62 -0.89 6.61
CA ILE A 46 -17.03 -0.92 6.21
C ILE A 46 -17.94 -1.65 7.20
N ASP A 47 -17.46 -2.77 7.76
CA ASP A 47 -18.25 -3.61 8.68
C ASP A 47 -17.36 -4.46 9.61
N GLU A 48 -17.99 -5.26 10.45
CA GLU A 48 -17.31 -6.11 11.42
C GLU A 48 -16.63 -7.32 10.76
N GLU A 49 -17.16 -7.83 9.65
CA GLU A 49 -16.53 -8.93 8.91
C GLU A 49 -15.19 -8.48 8.31
N ALA A 50 -15.18 -7.30 7.68
CA ALA A 50 -13.95 -6.68 7.17
C ALA A 50 -12.96 -6.44 8.31
N ARG A 51 -13.43 -5.89 9.44
CA ARG A 51 -12.59 -5.65 10.63
C ARG A 51 -11.95 -6.94 11.13
N ALA A 52 -12.73 -7.99 11.31
CA ALA A 52 -12.24 -9.27 11.81
C ALA A 52 -11.24 -9.91 10.84
N GLY A 53 -11.51 -9.88 9.54
CA GLY A 53 -10.62 -10.43 8.52
C GLY A 53 -9.28 -9.70 8.42
N ILE A 54 -9.30 -8.37 8.55
CA ILE A 54 -8.07 -7.55 8.52
C ILE A 54 -7.29 -7.74 9.83
N ALA A 55 -7.97 -7.77 10.98
CA ALA A 55 -7.34 -8.00 12.28
C ALA A 55 -6.62 -9.37 12.31
N ALA A 56 -7.25 -10.41 11.81
CA ALA A 56 -6.64 -11.75 11.71
C ALA A 56 -5.35 -11.73 10.85
N HIS A 57 -5.35 -10.98 9.75
CA HIS A 57 -4.16 -10.81 8.91
C HIS A 57 -3.02 -10.09 9.66
N ILE A 58 -3.34 -9.03 10.40
CA ILE A 58 -2.37 -8.29 11.21
C ILE A 58 -1.78 -9.19 12.32
N GLU A 59 -2.62 -9.96 13.02
CA GLU A 59 -2.17 -10.89 14.06
C GLU A 59 -1.26 -11.99 13.51
N THR A 60 -1.56 -12.52 12.33
CA THR A 60 -0.67 -13.46 11.65
C THR A 60 0.70 -12.83 11.38
N ALA A 61 0.72 -11.62 10.82
CA ALA A 61 1.96 -10.90 10.56
C ALA A 61 2.73 -10.58 11.86
N ARG A 62 2.02 -10.29 12.96
CA ARG A 62 2.62 -10.06 14.27
C ARG A 62 3.27 -11.34 14.82
N ALA A 63 2.56 -12.46 14.78
CA ALA A 63 3.07 -13.75 15.23
C ALA A 63 4.31 -14.20 14.45
N GLU A 64 4.39 -13.85 13.17
CA GLU A 64 5.54 -14.14 12.29
C GLU A 64 6.67 -13.11 12.37
N GLY A 65 6.56 -12.09 13.23
CA GLY A 65 7.58 -11.05 13.38
C GLY A 65 7.70 -10.08 12.20
N ARG A 66 6.65 -9.98 11.36
CA ARG A 66 6.61 -9.12 10.17
C ARG A 66 5.98 -7.74 10.40
N LEU A 67 5.43 -7.49 11.59
CA LEU A 67 4.85 -6.20 11.93
C LEU A 67 5.96 -5.15 12.09
N LEU A 68 5.91 -4.08 11.32
CA LEU A 68 6.89 -2.99 11.38
C LEU A 68 6.40 -1.80 12.20
N HIS A 69 5.10 -1.49 12.11
CA HIS A 69 4.46 -0.39 12.82
C HIS A 69 2.95 -0.55 12.85
N GLU A 70 2.32 -0.07 13.91
CA GLU A 70 0.86 -0.09 14.08
C GLU A 70 0.45 1.07 14.98
N LEU A 71 -0.58 1.79 14.58
CA LEU A 71 -1.14 2.88 15.37
C LEU A 71 -2.17 2.38 16.37
N ARG A 72 -2.68 3.29 17.21
CA ARG A 72 -3.81 3.02 18.11
C ARG A 72 -5.11 3.46 17.46
N THR A 73 -6.19 2.76 17.79
CA THR A 73 -7.54 3.10 17.31
C THR A 73 -8.46 3.46 18.46
N PRO A 74 -9.59 4.14 18.19
CA PRO A 74 -10.70 4.23 19.13
C PRO A 74 -11.16 2.83 19.60
N ASN A 75 -11.63 2.75 20.86
CA ASN A 75 -12.06 1.49 21.48
C ASN A 75 -13.45 1.01 21.02
N SER A 76 -14.18 1.83 20.26
CA SER A 76 -15.54 1.53 19.80
C SER A 76 -15.68 1.80 18.32
N GLY A 77 -16.48 1.01 17.62
CA GLY A 77 -16.66 1.06 16.16
C GLY A 77 -15.78 0.07 15.41
N THR A 78 -15.96 0.02 14.09
CA THR A 78 -15.26 -0.91 13.20
C THR A 78 -13.90 -0.37 12.75
N PHE A 79 -13.07 0.09 13.71
CA PHE A 79 -11.75 0.62 13.39
C PHE A 79 -10.71 -0.49 13.28
N ILE A 80 -9.79 -0.29 12.34
CA ILE A 80 -8.52 -1.03 12.20
C ILE A 80 -7.39 -0.01 12.26
N ALA A 81 -6.37 -0.35 13.02
CA ALA A 81 -5.18 0.48 13.13
C ALA A 81 -4.44 0.53 11.77
N PRO A 82 -4.07 1.72 11.28
CA PRO A 82 -3.09 1.82 10.20
C PRO A 82 -1.84 1.03 10.55
N THR A 83 -1.53 0.05 9.70
CA THR A 83 -0.52 -0.96 10.00
C THR A 83 0.46 -1.10 8.84
N LEU A 84 1.76 -1.19 9.15
CA LEU A 84 2.84 -1.44 8.20
C LEU A 84 3.40 -2.86 8.43
N ILE A 85 3.37 -3.69 7.40
CA ILE A 85 3.79 -5.09 7.44
C ILE A 85 4.91 -5.32 6.44
N LYS A 86 5.96 -6.01 6.86
CA LYS A 86 7.04 -6.46 5.97
C LYS A 86 6.61 -7.72 5.22
N VAL A 87 6.89 -7.75 3.91
CA VAL A 87 6.72 -8.93 3.06
C VAL A 87 7.96 -9.14 2.19
N GLY A 88 8.20 -10.34 1.71
CA GLY A 88 9.26 -10.61 0.75
C GLY A 88 8.89 -10.13 -0.66
N SER A 89 7.61 -10.25 -1.01
CA SER A 89 7.08 -9.80 -2.29
C SER A 89 5.55 -9.59 -2.20
N ILE A 90 4.95 -9.01 -3.24
CA ILE A 90 3.49 -8.89 -3.34
C ILE A 90 2.79 -10.26 -3.38
N ALA A 91 3.47 -11.31 -3.85
CA ALA A 91 2.94 -12.67 -3.88
C ALA A 91 2.66 -13.23 -2.47
N ASP A 92 3.39 -12.77 -1.45
CA ASP A 92 3.24 -13.22 -0.07
C ASP A 92 1.96 -12.69 0.60
N MET A 93 1.29 -11.74 -0.04
CA MET A 93 0.03 -11.20 0.47
C MET A 93 -1.13 -12.18 0.35
N GLY A 94 -1.07 -13.13 -0.61
CA GLY A 94 -2.05 -14.18 -0.84
C GLY A 94 -3.40 -13.69 -1.34
N ARG A 95 -3.98 -12.68 -0.70
CA ARG A 95 -5.26 -12.05 -1.04
C ARG A 95 -5.21 -10.53 -0.88
N GLU A 96 -6.22 -9.88 -1.41
CA GLU A 96 -6.42 -8.45 -1.16
C GLU A 96 -6.83 -8.20 0.30
N ILE A 97 -6.12 -7.27 0.96
CA ILE A 97 -6.46 -6.76 2.30
C ILE A 97 -7.01 -5.35 2.12
N PHE A 98 -8.33 -5.24 2.09
CA PHE A 98 -9.02 -3.98 1.79
C PHE A 98 -9.23 -3.16 3.07
N GLY A 99 -8.20 -2.43 3.48
CA GLY A 99 -8.19 -1.63 4.70
C GLY A 99 -6.89 -0.86 4.87
N PRO A 100 -6.67 -0.20 6.03
CA PRO A 100 -5.51 0.64 6.27
C PRO A 100 -4.24 -0.18 6.59
N VAL A 101 -3.91 -1.13 5.73
CA VAL A 101 -2.74 -2.00 5.86
C VAL A 101 -1.84 -1.83 4.64
N LEU A 102 -0.61 -1.40 4.87
CA LEU A 102 0.41 -1.28 3.85
C LEU A 102 1.45 -2.38 4.00
N HIS A 103 1.70 -3.10 2.92
CA HIS A 103 2.76 -4.09 2.85
C HIS A 103 4.01 -3.48 2.22
N LEU A 104 5.18 -3.70 2.82
CA LEU A 104 6.46 -3.19 2.35
C LEU A 104 7.38 -4.35 1.97
N ALA A 105 7.80 -4.37 0.71
CA ALA A 105 8.80 -5.26 0.17
C ALA A 105 10.05 -4.48 -0.24
N THR A 106 11.22 -5.08 -0.08
CA THR A 106 12.48 -4.47 -0.55
C THR A 106 13.04 -5.23 -1.74
N PHE A 107 13.78 -4.53 -2.60
CA PHE A 107 14.41 -5.13 -3.77
C PHE A 107 15.74 -4.47 -4.12
N LYS A 108 16.64 -5.23 -4.72
CA LYS A 108 17.88 -4.68 -5.30
C LYS A 108 17.58 -4.00 -6.62
N SER A 109 18.21 -2.84 -6.88
CA SER A 109 17.99 -2.06 -8.12
C SER A 109 18.16 -2.90 -9.41
N SER A 110 19.06 -3.89 -9.38
CA SER A 110 19.29 -4.84 -10.49
C SER A 110 18.16 -5.87 -10.69
N LYS A 111 17.14 -5.89 -9.81
CA LYS A 111 16.03 -6.86 -9.83
C LYS A 111 14.68 -6.22 -10.20
N ILE A 112 14.70 -5.05 -10.82
CA ILE A 112 13.48 -4.32 -11.18
C ILE A 112 12.56 -5.14 -12.09
N ASP A 113 13.09 -5.86 -13.06
CA ASP A 113 12.30 -6.70 -13.96
C ASP A 113 11.62 -7.85 -13.22
N THR A 114 12.29 -8.42 -12.20
CA THR A 114 11.68 -9.42 -11.34
C THR A 114 10.50 -8.84 -10.57
N VAL A 115 10.61 -7.61 -10.06
CA VAL A 115 9.52 -6.90 -9.37
C VAL A 115 8.33 -6.70 -10.30
N VAL A 116 8.57 -6.16 -11.50
CA VAL A 116 7.51 -5.94 -12.51
C VAL A 116 6.80 -7.25 -12.86
N ASN A 117 7.55 -8.31 -13.12
CA ASN A 117 6.99 -9.62 -13.45
C ASN A 117 6.17 -10.19 -12.28
N THR A 118 6.64 -10.03 -11.03
CA THR A 118 5.92 -10.51 -9.85
C THR A 118 4.62 -9.73 -9.65
N ILE A 119 4.61 -8.43 -9.87
CA ILE A 119 3.40 -7.61 -9.82
C ILE A 119 2.41 -8.06 -10.89
N ASN A 120 2.85 -8.20 -12.13
CA ASN A 120 1.99 -8.64 -13.25
C ASN A 120 1.38 -10.02 -13.00
N ALA A 121 2.13 -10.93 -12.37
CA ALA A 121 1.68 -12.29 -12.07
C ALA A 121 0.54 -12.34 -11.03
N THR A 122 0.28 -11.27 -10.30
CA THR A 122 -0.84 -11.23 -9.34
C THR A 122 -2.21 -11.19 -10.01
N GLY A 123 -2.29 -10.79 -11.27
CA GLY A 123 -3.53 -10.58 -12.01
C GLY A 123 -4.30 -9.30 -11.62
N TYR A 124 -3.84 -8.55 -10.62
CA TYR A 124 -4.34 -7.20 -10.31
C TYR A 124 -3.65 -6.15 -11.20
N GLY A 125 -4.34 -5.09 -11.53
CA GLY A 125 -3.76 -4.09 -12.44
C GLY A 125 -4.62 -2.83 -12.59
N LEU A 126 -5.32 -2.39 -11.53
CA LEU A 126 -6.10 -1.16 -11.61
C LEU A 126 -5.20 0.07 -11.67
N THR A 127 -4.29 0.22 -10.71
CA THR A 127 -3.36 1.35 -10.64
C THR A 127 -1.96 0.91 -10.26
N PHE A 128 -0.99 1.58 -10.85
CA PHE A 128 0.43 1.43 -10.51
C PHE A 128 1.07 2.80 -10.32
N GLY A 129 1.86 2.97 -9.26
CA GLY A 129 2.61 4.19 -8.95
C GLY A 129 4.10 3.95 -9.03
N LEU A 130 4.81 4.83 -9.72
CA LEU A 130 6.27 4.82 -9.83
C LEU A 130 6.85 6.14 -9.35
N GLN A 131 7.80 6.06 -8.42
CA GLN A 131 8.57 7.21 -7.95
C GLN A 131 10.03 7.05 -8.36
N THR A 132 10.51 7.85 -9.30
CA THR A 132 11.90 7.81 -9.78
C THR A 132 12.28 9.13 -10.46
N ARG A 133 13.56 9.44 -10.49
CA ARG A 133 14.15 10.57 -11.22
C ARG A 133 14.91 10.13 -12.48
N ILE A 134 14.81 8.86 -12.86
CA ILE A 134 15.54 8.25 -13.99
C ILE A 134 14.57 7.99 -15.13
N ASP A 135 14.62 8.77 -16.18
CA ASP A 135 13.69 8.73 -17.31
C ASP A 135 13.68 7.38 -18.05
N ASP A 136 14.84 6.80 -18.32
CA ASP A 136 14.94 5.47 -18.95
C ASP A 136 14.24 4.38 -18.12
N ARG A 137 14.28 4.51 -16.79
CA ARG A 137 13.59 3.61 -15.88
C ARG A 137 12.08 3.77 -15.98
N VAL A 138 11.59 5.00 -16.14
CA VAL A 138 10.16 5.28 -16.36
C VAL A 138 9.68 4.56 -17.59
N GLN A 139 10.33 4.77 -18.71
CA GLN A 139 9.96 4.13 -19.98
C GLN A 139 10.00 2.60 -19.86
N HIS A 140 11.11 2.06 -19.36
CA HIS A 140 11.33 0.63 -19.20
C HIS A 140 10.23 -0.06 -18.38
N ILE A 141 9.81 0.55 -17.28
CA ILE A 141 8.77 0.00 -16.39
C ILE A 141 7.40 0.18 -17.00
N CYS A 142 7.07 1.38 -17.51
CA CYS A 142 5.74 1.67 -18.05
C CYS A 142 5.38 0.80 -19.27
N GLU A 143 6.36 0.40 -20.06
CA GLU A 143 6.15 -0.51 -21.19
C GLU A 143 5.87 -1.96 -20.79
N ARG A 144 6.17 -2.35 -19.55
CA ARG A 144 6.12 -3.74 -19.07
C ARG A 144 5.08 -4.01 -18.01
N ILE A 145 4.69 -2.99 -17.26
CA ILE A 145 3.69 -3.14 -16.21
C ILE A 145 2.29 -3.28 -16.79
N HIS A 146 1.52 -4.24 -16.32
CA HIS A 146 0.14 -4.44 -16.73
C HIS A 146 -0.80 -3.75 -15.74
N ALA A 147 -1.04 -2.46 -15.96
CA ALA A 147 -1.95 -1.67 -15.16
C ALA A 147 -2.76 -0.72 -16.04
N GLY A 148 -4.05 -0.56 -15.71
CA GLY A 148 -4.95 0.33 -16.44
C GLY A 148 -4.55 1.81 -16.32
N ASN A 149 -4.09 2.23 -15.15
CA ASN A 149 -3.58 3.57 -14.90
C ASN A 149 -2.19 3.53 -14.27
N ILE A 150 -1.24 4.21 -14.90
CA ILE A 150 0.15 4.33 -14.45
C ILE A 150 0.42 5.79 -14.06
N TYR A 151 0.88 5.98 -12.82
CA TYR A 151 1.19 7.30 -12.29
C TYR A 151 2.69 7.41 -11.97
N VAL A 152 3.34 8.41 -12.54
CA VAL A 152 4.77 8.66 -12.35
C VAL A 152 4.97 9.92 -11.54
N ASN A 153 5.71 9.82 -10.45
CA ASN A 153 6.06 10.93 -9.54
C ASN A 153 4.86 11.71 -9.01
N ARG A 154 3.75 11.01 -8.79
CA ARG A 154 2.52 11.56 -8.19
C ARG A 154 1.76 10.49 -7.43
N ASN A 155 0.73 10.90 -6.70
CA ASN A 155 -0.21 10.02 -6.04
C ASN A 155 -0.97 9.16 -7.07
N GLN A 156 -1.12 7.87 -6.80
CA GLN A 156 -1.84 6.91 -7.64
C GLN A 156 -3.33 6.81 -7.33
N ILE A 157 -3.82 7.52 -6.30
CA ILE A 157 -5.22 7.53 -5.90
C ILE A 157 -5.96 8.62 -6.68
N GLY A 158 -7.20 8.34 -7.09
CA GLY A 158 -8.11 9.34 -7.61
C GLY A 158 -7.99 9.59 -9.11
N ALA A 159 -8.26 8.57 -9.91
CA ALA A 159 -8.67 8.81 -11.29
C ALA A 159 -9.94 9.67 -11.28
N ILE A 160 -9.90 10.82 -11.96
CA ILE A 160 -11.04 11.73 -12.04
C ILE A 160 -12.01 11.20 -13.08
N VAL A 161 -13.24 10.91 -12.66
CA VAL A 161 -14.31 10.44 -13.55
C VAL A 161 -14.51 11.42 -14.72
N GLY A 162 -14.51 10.87 -15.94
CA GLY A 162 -14.68 11.65 -17.17
C GLY A 162 -13.40 12.28 -17.73
N SER A 163 -12.29 12.30 -16.98
CA SER A 163 -11.00 12.81 -17.47
C SER A 163 -9.97 11.72 -17.78
N GLN A 164 -10.12 10.56 -17.16
CA GLN A 164 -9.25 9.41 -17.34
C GLN A 164 -10.07 8.13 -17.43
N PRO A 165 -9.66 7.15 -18.25
CA PRO A 165 -10.19 5.79 -18.18
C PRO A 165 -9.99 5.25 -16.76
N PHE A 166 -10.96 4.47 -16.27
CA PHE A 166 -10.86 3.83 -14.97
C PHE A 166 -10.78 2.31 -15.16
N GLY A 167 -9.60 1.76 -14.85
CA GLY A 167 -9.33 0.33 -15.01
C GLY A 167 -8.61 -0.03 -16.28
#